data_fe230f516906c471f37a4498edb392dd
#
_entry.id   fe230f516906c471f37a4498edb392dd
#
_cell.length_a   1.000
_cell.length_b   1.000
_cell.length_c   1.000
_cell.angle_alpha   90.00
_cell.angle_beta   90.00
_cell.angle_gamma   90.00
#
_symmetry.space_group_name_H-M   'P 1'
#
loop_
_entity.id
_entity.type
_entity.pdbx_description
1 polymer ?
#
loop_
_entity_poly.entity_id
_entity_poly.type
_entity_poly.pdbx_seq_one_letter_code
_entity_poly.pdbx_strand_id
1 'polypeptide(L)'
;MKIIILTNFPKEEIDRLKNEGELQGHQMTVINPHGSHPVIQDNKLVIAGVTDQEADLVIARSILYSIKEVVALLSHLRQTGTKVFDNNLINLSYSINKVADIMRLAMAGIPVPNTRHSHDYEHFVSLASELKYPLIAKPTSTGQGVGVTKIENEEDLLVFTGNAIKEDNSASRYIMQEFIPYVYDLRLLIIGDHVFCMRRIPREGDFRANFSLGGTVELFEPDESMINLAKKALRAVGMTIGGVDILVTKDKQYVLEVNHNPGFEGMELATGRNIAKIYLEHALTNAR
;
A
#
# COMPACT_ATOMS: atom_id res chain seq x y z
N MET A 1 26.67 3.83 -9.53
CA MET A 1 26.20 4.30 -8.22
C MET A 1 26.14 3.13 -7.25
N LYS A 2 26.35 3.42 -5.96
CA LYS A 2 26.08 2.48 -4.88
C LYS A 2 24.65 2.72 -4.38
N ILE A 3 23.77 1.73 -4.51
CA ILE A 3 22.36 1.83 -4.18
C ILE A 3 22.00 0.82 -3.10
N ILE A 4 21.38 1.28 -2.03
CA ILE A 4 20.88 0.43 -0.95
C ILE A 4 19.34 0.34 -1.06
N ILE A 5 18.80 -0.87 -1.03
CA ILE A 5 17.37 -1.12 -0.90
C ILE A 5 17.09 -1.55 0.55
N LEU A 6 16.32 -0.76 1.28
CA LEU A 6 15.83 -1.10 2.62
C LEU A 6 14.50 -1.81 2.49
N THR A 7 14.38 -3.05 3.01
CA THR A 7 13.14 -3.81 2.97
C THR A 7 13.03 -4.79 4.14
N ASN A 8 11.84 -4.91 4.75
CA ASN A 8 11.57 -5.98 5.73
C ASN A 8 11.29 -7.33 5.07
N PHE A 9 10.96 -7.32 3.78
CA PHE A 9 10.52 -8.48 3.03
C PHE A 9 11.31 -8.59 1.73
N PRO A 10 12.43 -9.33 1.72
CA PRO A 10 13.11 -9.68 0.49
C PRO A 10 12.21 -10.64 -0.30
N LYS A 11 11.43 -10.07 -1.21
CA LYS A 11 10.55 -10.80 -2.13
C LYS A 11 11.11 -10.72 -3.54
N GLU A 12 10.55 -11.50 -4.46
CA GLU A 12 10.93 -11.53 -5.87
C GLU A 12 10.99 -10.13 -6.52
N GLU A 13 10.07 -9.23 -6.16
CA GLU A 13 10.10 -7.85 -6.65
C GLU A 13 11.37 -7.07 -6.24
N ILE A 14 11.96 -7.38 -5.08
CA ILE A 14 13.20 -6.76 -4.60
C ILE A 14 14.40 -7.33 -5.37
N ASP A 15 14.39 -8.64 -5.61
CA ASP A 15 15.42 -9.30 -6.43
C ASP A 15 15.38 -8.76 -7.86
N ARG A 16 14.20 -8.52 -8.41
CA ARG A 16 14.03 -7.88 -9.71
C ARG A 16 14.59 -6.46 -9.75
N LEU A 17 14.28 -5.63 -8.74
CA LEU A 17 14.87 -4.28 -8.63
C LEU A 17 16.39 -4.32 -8.54
N LYS A 18 16.93 -5.25 -7.73
CA LYS A 18 18.36 -5.46 -7.60
C LYS A 18 18.98 -5.84 -8.95
N ASN A 19 18.41 -6.84 -9.61
CA ASN A 19 18.91 -7.32 -10.91
C ASN A 19 18.87 -6.20 -11.97
N GLU A 20 17.81 -5.40 -12.04
CA GLU A 20 17.75 -4.27 -12.97
C GLU A 20 18.81 -3.21 -12.67
N GLY A 21 19.09 -2.95 -11.40
CA GLY A 21 20.17 -2.03 -11.01
C GLY A 21 21.54 -2.55 -11.40
N GLU A 22 21.81 -3.84 -11.19
CA GLU A 22 23.06 -4.48 -11.58
C GLU A 22 23.24 -4.50 -13.11
N LEU A 23 22.19 -4.76 -13.88
CA LEU A 23 22.18 -4.67 -15.33
C LEU A 23 22.49 -3.26 -15.86
N GLN A 24 22.10 -2.22 -15.11
CA GLN A 24 22.42 -0.81 -15.42
C GLN A 24 23.80 -0.38 -14.89
N GLY A 25 24.60 -1.30 -14.34
CA GLY A 25 25.97 -1.03 -13.86
C GLY A 25 26.01 -0.39 -12.47
N HIS A 26 24.94 -0.51 -11.67
CA HIS A 26 24.92 -0.05 -10.28
C HIS A 26 25.35 -1.17 -9.33
N GLN A 27 25.98 -0.80 -8.23
CA GLN A 27 26.25 -1.71 -7.12
C GLN A 27 25.04 -1.72 -6.20
N MET A 28 24.32 -2.86 -6.14
CA MET A 28 23.08 -2.99 -5.39
C MET A 28 23.28 -3.77 -4.10
N THR A 29 22.79 -3.24 -2.98
CA THR A 29 22.78 -3.92 -1.67
C THR A 29 21.35 -3.92 -1.11
N VAL A 30 20.90 -5.08 -0.62
CA VAL A 30 19.59 -5.21 0.04
C VAL A 30 19.81 -5.38 1.54
N ILE A 31 19.18 -4.54 2.34
CA ILE A 31 19.31 -4.55 3.80
C ILE A 31 17.91 -4.65 4.43
N ASN A 32 17.78 -5.55 5.40
CA ASN A 32 16.59 -5.63 6.24
C ASN A 32 16.77 -4.73 7.49
N PRO A 33 16.10 -3.57 7.56
CA PRO A 33 16.26 -2.65 8.67
C PRO A 33 15.75 -3.21 10.02
N HIS A 34 14.85 -4.20 10.00
CA HIS A 34 14.39 -4.85 11.23
C HIS A 34 15.50 -5.67 11.91
N GLY A 35 16.42 -6.25 11.13
CA GLY A 35 17.59 -6.96 11.64
C GLY A 35 18.80 -6.07 11.91
N SER A 36 18.74 -4.79 11.55
CA SER A 36 19.81 -3.83 11.72
C SER A 36 19.56 -3.03 12.98
N HIS A 37 20.24 -3.37 14.07
CA HIS A 37 20.09 -2.66 15.34
C HIS A 37 20.66 -1.25 15.26
N PRO A 38 19.85 -0.19 15.37
CA PRO A 38 20.37 1.17 15.41
C PRO A 38 21.16 1.36 16.71
N VAL A 39 22.41 1.80 16.58
CA VAL A 39 23.28 2.17 17.72
C VAL A 39 23.46 3.67 17.69
N ILE A 40 23.28 4.32 18.84
CA ILE A 40 23.64 5.72 19.03
C ILE A 40 24.91 5.75 19.89
N GLN A 41 26.02 6.13 19.28
CA GLN A 41 27.31 6.22 19.94
C GLN A 41 27.94 7.56 19.62
N ASP A 42 28.42 8.27 20.63
CA ASP A 42 29.07 9.58 20.50
C ASP A 42 28.22 10.59 19.68
N ASN A 43 26.91 10.62 19.93
CA ASN A 43 25.92 11.42 19.19
C ASN A 43 25.82 11.11 17.68
N LYS A 44 26.27 9.96 17.26
CA LYS A 44 26.16 9.47 15.87
C LYS A 44 25.23 8.27 15.80
N LEU A 45 24.36 8.27 14.81
CA LEU A 45 23.55 7.10 14.45
C LEU A 45 24.39 6.15 13.61
N VAL A 46 24.55 4.92 14.09
CA VAL A 46 25.20 3.83 13.35
C VAL A 46 24.16 2.74 13.09
N ILE A 47 23.93 2.45 11.82
CA ILE A 47 23.14 1.31 11.35
C ILE A 47 24.03 0.53 10.40
N ALA A 48 24.42 -0.67 10.82
CA ALA A 48 25.34 -1.51 10.06
C ALA A 48 24.87 -1.73 8.61
N GLY A 49 25.76 -1.54 7.67
CA GLY A 49 25.50 -1.66 6.24
C GLY A 49 24.78 -0.45 5.62
N VAL A 50 24.36 0.56 6.40
CA VAL A 50 23.67 1.76 5.88
C VAL A 50 24.45 3.02 6.16
N THR A 51 24.73 3.32 7.44
CA THR A 51 25.41 4.57 7.83
C THR A 51 26.94 4.46 7.84
N ASP A 52 27.47 3.24 7.84
CA ASP A 52 28.91 2.92 7.75
C ASP A 52 29.40 2.76 6.30
N GLN A 53 28.51 2.89 5.33
CA GLN A 53 28.82 2.86 3.91
C GLN A 53 28.40 4.16 3.23
N GLU A 54 29.20 4.61 2.29
CA GLU A 54 28.81 5.69 1.39
C GLU A 54 27.83 5.13 0.34
N ALA A 55 26.55 5.48 0.45
CA ALA A 55 25.55 5.19 -0.56
C ALA A 55 25.19 6.46 -1.36
N ASP A 56 25.10 6.32 -2.67
CA ASP A 56 24.63 7.41 -3.54
C ASP A 56 23.09 7.55 -3.47
N LEU A 57 22.39 6.44 -3.25
CA LEU A 57 20.92 6.38 -3.18
C LEU A 57 20.48 5.31 -2.20
N VAL A 58 19.50 5.64 -1.37
CA VAL A 58 18.76 4.68 -0.54
C VAL A 58 17.30 4.63 -0.96
N ILE A 59 16.82 3.45 -1.31
CA ILE A 59 15.41 3.18 -1.68
C ILE A 59 14.77 2.40 -0.53
N ALA A 60 13.67 2.90 0.03
CA ALA A 60 12.92 2.20 1.06
C ALA A 60 11.64 1.59 0.47
N ARG A 61 11.46 0.27 0.64
CA ARG A 61 10.33 -0.49 0.13
C ARG A 61 9.91 -1.60 1.09
N SER A 62 8.59 -1.78 1.29
CA SER A 62 8.06 -2.87 2.15
C SER A 62 8.64 -2.87 3.57
N ILE A 63 8.64 -1.70 4.23
CA ILE A 63 9.31 -1.47 5.52
C ILE A 63 8.33 -1.35 6.71
N LEU A 64 7.12 -1.89 6.61
CA LEU A 64 6.04 -1.69 7.61
C LEU A 64 6.44 -2.01 9.06
N TYR A 65 7.29 -3.02 9.28
CA TYR A 65 7.71 -3.41 10.64
C TYR A 65 8.76 -2.49 11.26
N SER A 66 9.43 -1.68 10.47
CA SER A 66 10.46 -0.73 10.92
C SER A 66 10.23 0.68 10.37
N ILE A 67 8.98 1.04 10.14
CA ILE A 67 8.63 2.32 9.49
C ILE A 67 9.15 3.52 10.28
N LYS A 68 9.09 3.49 11.61
CA LYS A 68 9.51 4.61 12.47
C LYS A 68 11.01 4.84 12.39
N GLU A 69 11.76 3.75 12.50
CA GLU A 69 13.23 3.76 12.44
C GLU A 69 13.71 4.16 11.05
N VAL A 70 13.09 3.59 10.01
CA VAL A 70 13.45 3.90 8.62
C VAL A 70 13.14 5.35 8.28
N VAL A 71 12.00 5.91 8.69
CA VAL A 71 11.69 7.32 8.46
C VAL A 71 12.72 8.25 9.12
N ALA A 72 13.11 7.96 10.36
CA ALA A 72 14.16 8.73 11.05
C ALA A 72 15.51 8.61 10.31
N LEU A 73 15.86 7.39 9.88
CA LEU A 73 17.06 7.13 9.09
C LEU A 73 17.06 7.89 7.75
N LEU A 74 15.98 7.79 6.96
CA LEU A 74 15.88 8.48 5.67
C LEU A 74 15.99 10.00 5.84
N SER A 75 15.41 10.55 6.91
CA SER A 75 15.52 11.96 7.24
C SER A 75 16.97 12.37 7.56
N HIS A 76 17.68 11.53 8.32
CA HIS A 76 19.11 11.73 8.62
C HIS A 76 19.97 11.66 7.34
N LEU A 77 19.79 10.63 6.53
CA LEU A 77 20.54 10.43 5.28
C LEU A 77 20.38 11.63 4.33
N ARG A 78 19.18 12.17 4.20
CA ARG A 78 18.95 13.40 3.41
C ARG A 78 19.72 14.60 3.95
N GLN A 79 19.75 14.77 5.28
CA GLN A 79 20.49 15.88 5.92
C GLN A 79 21.99 15.73 5.71
N THR A 80 22.49 14.52 5.58
CA THR A 80 23.92 14.23 5.35
C THR A 80 24.31 14.15 3.87
N GLY A 81 23.34 14.39 2.95
CA GLY A 81 23.59 14.49 1.51
C GLY A 81 23.38 13.21 0.71
N THR A 82 22.97 12.10 1.35
CA THR A 82 22.60 10.88 0.64
C THR A 82 21.21 11.08 0.00
N LYS A 83 21.07 10.74 -1.28
CA LYS A 83 19.78 10.74 -1.93
C LYS A 83 18.90 9.63 -1.37
N VAL A 84 17.63 9.94 -1.11
CA VAL A 84 16.67 8.94 -0.65
C VAL A 84 15.45 8.91 -1.55
N PHE A 85 14.92 7.74 -1.77
CA PHE A 85 13.70 7.51 -2.51
C PHE A 85 12.73 6.71 -1.66
N ASP A 86 11.79 7.36 -1.18
CA ASP A 86 10.39 7.10 -0.85
C ASP A 86 9.79 8.38 -0.25
N ASN A 87 9.32 9.24 -1.14
CA ASN A 87 8.70 10.51 -0.72
C ASN A 87 7.44 10.30 0.14
N ASN A 88 6.75 9.18 -0.04
CA ASN A 88 5.54 8.87 0.70
C ASN A 88 5.83 8.63 2.17
N LEU A 89 6.90 7.91 2.47
CA LEU A 89 7.28 7.58 3.85
C LEU A 89 7.70 8.81 4.64
N ILE A 90 8.55 9.65 4.06
CA ILE A 90 9.07 10.84 4.75
C ILE A 90 7.95 11.85 5.04
N ASN A 91 7.02 12.02 4.11
CA ASN A 91 5.98 13.04 4.21
C ASN A 91 4.70 12.55 4.90
N LEU A 92 4.42 11.24 4.87
CA LEU A 92 3.13 10.67 5.26
C LEU A 92 3.22 9.57 6.30
N SER A 93 4.38 9.34 6.91
CA SER A 93 4.64 8.21 7.79
C SER A 93 3.62 8.02 8.93
N TYR A 94 3.12 9.11 9.50
CA TYR A 94 2.13 9.07 10.58
C TYR A 94 0.69 8.90 10.10
N SER A 95 0.44 9.00 8.81
CA SER A 95 -0.90 9.03 8.25
C SER A 95 -1.15 7.93 7.21
N ILE A 96 -0.26 6.95 7.10
CA ILE A 96 -0.46 5.75 6.27
C ILE A 96 -1.43 4.82 7.00
N ASN A 97 -2.72 5.02 6.72
CA ASN A 97 -3.79 4.27 7.37
C ASN A 97 -5.06 4.40 6.53
N LYS A 98 -5.81 3.31 6.42
CA LYS A 98 -7.04 3.27 5.58
C LYS A 98 -8.08 4.32 5.96
N VAL A 99 -8.20 4.65 7.24
CA VAL A 99 -9.14 5.70 7.70
C VAL A 99 -8.75 7.05 7.13
N ALA A 100 -7.48 7.45 7.31
CA ALA A 100 -6.97 8.72 6.82
C ALA A 100 -7.07 8.82 5.29
N ASP A 101 -6.76 7.73 4.58
CA ASP A 101 -6.83 7.71 3.12
C ASP A 101 -8.27 7.84 2.62
N ILE A 102 -9.23 7.09 3.20
CA ILE A 102 -10.64 7.20 2.83
C ILE A 102 -11.17 8.61 3.11
N MET A 103 -10.79 9.22 4.24
CA MET A 103 -11.17 10.60 4.53
C MET A 103 -10.64 11.58 3.46
N ARG A 104 -9.35 11.47 3.08
CA ARG A 104 -8.77 12.30 2.02
C ARG A 104 -9.44 12.11 0.68
N LEU A 105 -9.73 10.86 0.31
CA LEU A 105 -10.45 10.53 -0.92
C LEU A 105 -11.84 11.15 -0.93
N ALA A 106 -12.61 10.97 0.14
CA ALA A 106 -13.95 11.54 0.27
C ALA A 106 -13.95 13.08 0.23
N MET A 107 -13.02 13.72 0.96
CA MET A 107 -12.86 15.19 0.96
C MET A 107 -12.47 15.73 -0.43
N ALA A 108 -11.78 14.94 -1.25
CA ALA A 108 -11.47 15.27 -2.63
C ALA A 108 -12.62 14.99 -3.61
N GLY A 109 -13.80 14.56 -3.11
CA GLY A 109 -14.96 14.24 -3.93
C GLY A 109 -14.74 13.00 -4.81
N ILE A 110 -13.95 12.05 -4.35
CA ILE A 110 -13.72 10.78 -5.02
C ILE A 110 -14.76 9.77 -4.51
N PRO A 111 -15.45 9.06 -5.40
CA PRO A 111 -16.39 8.03 -4.97
C PRO A 111 -15.68 6.91 -4.20
N VAL A 112 -16.07 6.70 -2.96
CA VAL A 112 -15.61 5.61 -2.09
C VAL A 112 -16.83 4.87 -1.54
N PRO A 113 -16.73 3.59 -1.14
CA PRO A 113 -17.81 2.90 -0.45
C PRO A 113 -18.19 3.63 0.84
N ASN A 114 -19.48 3.64 1.19
CA ASN A 114 -19.90 4.17 2.49
C ASN A 114 -19.16 3.45 3.60
N THR A 115 -18.55 4.24 4.49
CA THR A 115 -17.61 3.74 5.51
C THR A 115 -18.00 4.25 6.87
N ARG A 116 -17.87 3.41 7.88
CA ARG A 116 -17.99 3.76 9.31
C ARG A 116 -16.71 3.37 10.04
N HIS A 117 -16.39 4.16 11.05
CA HIS A 117 -15.25 3.93 11.92
C HIS A 117 -15.54 4.49 13.31
N SER A 118 -15.11 3.80 14.35
CA SER A 118 -15.19 4.25 15.74
C SER A 118 -14.03 3.73 16.56
N HIS A 119 -13.78 4.35 17.71
CA HIS A 119 -12.75 3.92 18.66
C HIS A 119 -13.27 2.91 19.70
N ASP A 120 -14.61 2.83 19.90
CA ASP A 120 -15.24 1.88 20.79
C ASP A 120 -16.25 1.00 20.04
N TYR A 121 -16.55 -0.18 20.60
CA TYR A 121 -17.42 -1.17 19.95
C TYR A 121 -18.90 -0.83 20.04
N GLU A 122 -19.34 -0.11 21.04
CA GLU A 122 -20.74 0.29 21.20
C GLU A 122 -21.15 1.20 20.02
N HIS A 123 -20.40 2.27 19.79
CA HIS A 123 -20.61 3.14 18.64
C HIS A 123 -20.32 2.46 17.32
N PHE A 124 -19.31 1.58 17.26
CA PHE A 124 -18.97 0.85 16.04
C PHE A 124 -20.12 -0.01 15.53
N VAL A 125 -20.78 -0.78 16.42
CA VAL A 125 -21.93 -1.61 16.08
C VAL A 125 -23.12 -0.73 15.65
N SER A 126 -23.41 0.34 16.40
CA SER A 126 -24.49 1.27 16.08
C SER A 126 -24.28 1.93 14.70
N LEU A 127 -23.08 2.42 14.42
CA LEU A 127 -22.76 3.04 13.13
C LEU A 127 -22.75 2.02 11.98
N ALA A 128 -22.28 0.79 12.21
CA ALA A 128 -22.30 -0.26 11.21
C ALA A 128 -23.71 -0.66 10.81
N SER A 129 -24.65 -0.70 11.76
CA SER A 129 -26.07 -1.01 11.50
C SER A 129 -26.78 0.01 10.60
N GLU A 130 -26.23 1.24 10.45
CA GLU A 130 -26.74 2.23 9.49
C GLU A 130 -26.40 1.89 8.03
N LEU A 131 -25.44 0.98 7.80
CA LEU A 131 -25.10 0.49 6.47
C LEU A 131 -25.99 -0.68 6.07
N LYS A 132 -26.11 -0.89 4.75
CA LYS A 132 -26.84 -2.06 4.23
C LYS A 132 -25.95 -3.28 4.21
N TYR A 133 -26.46 -4.40 4.72
CA TYR A 133 -25.79 -5.70 4.59
C TYR A 133 -25.79 -6.20 3.13
N PRO A 134 -24.78 -6.97 2.71
CA PRO A 134 -23.61 -7.36 3.50
C PRO A 134 -22.62 -6.21 3.67
N LEU A 135 -21.80 -6.28 4.74
CA LEU A 135 -20.76 -5.33 5.05
C LEU A 135 -19.38 -5.97 4.91
N ILE A 136 -18.35 -5.13 4.83
CA ILE A 136 -16.96 -5.57 4.83
C ILE A 136 -16.24 -4.93 6.02
N ALA A 137 -15.83 -5.74 6.98
CA ALA A 137 -14.92 -5.34 8.04
C ALA A 137 -13.47 -5.44 7.54
N LYS A 138 -12.72 -4.35 7.65
CA LYS A 138 -11.31 -4.28 7.20
C LYS A 138 -10.42 -3.76 8.32
N PRO A 139 -9.29 -4.42 8.62
CA PRO A 139 -8.28 -3.83 9.49
C PRO A 139 -7.70 -2.55 8.89
N THR A 140 -7.45 -1.54 9.74
CA THR A 140 -6.97 -0.23 9.32
C THR A 140 -5.52 -0.22 8.86
N SER A 141 -4.70 -1.17 9.34
CA SER A 141 -3.25 -1.19 9.17
C SER A 141 -2.68 -2.40 8.43
N THR A 142 -3.53 -3.36 8.02
CA THR A 142 -3.08 -4.52 7.24
C THR A 142 -3.28 -4.30 5.73
N GLY A 143 -2.50 -5.03 4.92
CA GLY A 143 -2.63 -5.08 3.46
C GLY A 143 -3.00 -6.46 2.95
N GLN A 144 -3.05 -6.62 1.62
CA GLN A 144 -3.19 -7.90 0.91
C GLN A 144 -4.47 -8.70 1.24
N GLY A 145 -5.51 -8.02 1.73
CA GLY A 145 -6.78 -8.67 2.10
C GLY A 145 -6.75 -9.47 3.42
N VAL A 146 -5.64 -9.39 4.18
CA VAL A 146 -5.53 -10.10 5.47
C VAL A 146 -6.48 -9.49 6.48
N GLY A 147 -7.28 -10.35 7.13
CA GLY A 147 -8.27 -9.94 8.15
C GLY A 147 -9.51 -9.24 7.59
N VAL A 148 -9.70 -9.21 6.27
CA VAL A 148 -10.92 -8.70 5.64
C VAL A 148 -12.03 -9.74 5.77
N THR A 149 -13.12 -9.37 6.40
CA THR A 149 -14.27 -10.25 6.71
C THR A 149 -15.54 -9.68 6.10
N LYS A 150 -16.31 -10.53 5.42
CA LYS A 150 -17.65 -10.21 4.96
C LYS A 150 -18.64 -10.54 6.07
N ILE A 151 -19.58 -9.65 6.33
CA ILE A 151 -20.60 -9.70 7.38
C ILE A 151 -21.94 -9.64 6.69
N GLU A 152 -22.67 -10.74 6.72
CA GLU A 152 -23.91 -10.90 5.92
C GLU A 152 -25.14 -10.28 6.61
N ASN A 153 -25.12 -10.17 7.95
CA ASN A 153 -26.24 -9.75 8.77
C ASN A 153 -25.79 -9.23 10.14
N GLU A 154 -26.73 -8.81 10.97
CA GLU A 154 -26.47 -8.27 12.31
C GLU A 154 -25.88 -9.32 13.28
N GLU A 155 -26.30 -10.58 13.17
CA GLU A 155 -25.76 -11.66 14.00
C GLU A 155 -24.27 -11.87 13.73
N ASP A 156 -23.86 -11.88 12.46
CA ASP A 156 -22.46 -11.95 12.06
C ASP A 156 -21.66 -10.75 12.59
N LEU A 157 -22.26 -9.55 12.59
CA LEU A 157 -21.63 -8.35 13.14
C LEU A 157 -21.35 -8.50 14.65
N LEU A 158 -22.34 -9.01 15.40
CA LEU A 158 -22.19 -9.23 16.84
C LEU A 158 -21.14 -10.32 17.14
N VAL A 159 -21.10 -11.37 16.33
CA VAL A 159 -20.07 -12.42 16.44
C VAL A 159 -18.69 -11.84 16.14
N PHE A 160 -18.55 -11.06 15.09
CA PHE A 160 -17.29 -10.40 14.72
C PHE A 160 -16.78 -9.51 15.86
N THR A 161 -17.63 -8.61 16.38
CA THR A 161 -17.25 -7.69 17.46
C THR A 161 -16.95 -8.43 18.76
N GLY A 162 -17.74 -9.45 19.10
CA GLY A 162 -17.50 -10.29 20.27
C GLY A 162 -16.16 -11.03 20.23
N ASN A 163 -15.74 -11.50 19.06
CA ASN A 163 -14.43 -12.13 18.89
C ASN A 163 -13.31 -11.08 18.98
N ALA A 164 -13.46 -9.92 18.34
CA ALA A 164 -12.47 -8.87 18.42
C ALA A 164 -12.25 -8.35 19.86
N ILE A 165 -13.31 -8.25 20.65
CA ILE A 165 -13.21 -7.90 22.08
C ILE A 165 -12.46 -8.97 22.87
N LYS A 166 -12.73 -10.25 22.63
CA LYS A 166 -12.02 -11.36 23.30
C LYS A 166 -10.53 -11.39 22.98
N GLU A 167 -10.15 -10.97 21.78
CA GLU A 167 -8.76 -10.85 21.33
C GLU A 167 -8.08 -9.54 21.78
N ASP A 168 -8.73 -8.75 22.63
CA ASP A 168 -8.27 -7.43 23.10
C ASP A 168 -7.97 -6.46 21.93
N ASN A 169 -8.70 -6.59 20.84
CA ASN A 169 -8.59 -5.70 19.71
C ASN A 169 -9.47 -4.45 19.92
N SER A 170 -8.90 -3.28 19.75
CA SER A 170 -9.66 -2.02 19.75
C SER A 170 -10.54 -1.89 18.50
N ALA A 171 -11.74 -1.33 18.64
CA ALA A 171 -12.63 -1.00 17.51
C ALA A 171 -11.93 -0.10 16.48
N SER A 172 -11.03 0.77 16.92
CA SER A 172 -10.21 1.63 16.05
C SER A 172 -9.32 0.89 15.06
N ARG A 173 -9.11 -0.40 15.27
CA ARG A 173 -8.37 -1.26 14.33
C ARG A 173 -9.15 -1.64 13.09
N TYR A 174 -10.45 -1.33 13.03
CA TYR A 174 -11.32 -1.73 11.93
C TYR A 174 -12.05 -0.53 11.32
N ILE A 175 -12.34 -0.64 10.03
CA ILE A 175 -13.37 0.11 9.34
C ILE A 175 -14.46 -0.85 8.90
N MET A 176 -15.70 -0.37 8.86
CA MET A 176 -16.82 -1.06 8.29
C MET A 176 -17.23 -0.35 7.00
N GLN A 177 -17.32 -1.10 5.91
CA GLN A 177 -17.72 -0.57 4.60
C GLN A 177 -18.91 -1.34 4.07
N GLU A 178 -19.76 -0.67 3.29
CA GLU A 178 -20.76 -1.37 2.48
C GLU A 178 -20.08 -2.29 1.47
N PHE A 179 -20.66 -3.45 1.22
CA PHE A 179 -20.21 -4.32 0.13
C PHE A 179 -20.74 -3.76 -1.20
N ILE A 180 -19.84 -3.50 -2.12
CA ILE A 180 -20.18 -3.06 -3.48
C ILE A 180 -20.14 -4.27 -4.42
N PRO A 181 -21.28 -4.75 -4.93
CA PRO A 181 -21.28 -5.73 -6.01
C PRO A 181 -20.62 -5.10 -7.25
N TYR A 182 -19.55 -5.69 -7.74
CA TYR A 182 -18.78 -5.14 -8.83
C TYR A 182 -18.75 -6.07 -10.06
N VAL A 183 -18.47 -5.49 -11.22
CA VAL A 183 -18.22 -6.21 -12.47
C VAL A 183 -16.72 -6.46 -12.63
N TYR A 184 -15.92 -5.45 -12.31
CA TYR A 184 -14.45 -5.52 -12.38
C TYR A 184 -13.84 -5.02 -11.08
N ASP A 185 -12.79 -5.70 -10.63
CA ASP A 185 -11.83 -5.25 -9.63
C ASP A 185 -10.54 -4.91 -10.39
N LEU A 186 -10.23 -3.63 -10.48
CA LEU A 186 -9.08 -3.13 -11.21
C LEU A 186 -8.02 -2.61 -10.25
N ARG A 187 -6.76 -2.90 -10.54
CA ARG A 187 -5.63 -2.22 -9.93
C ARG A 187 -4.91 -1.41 -10.98
N LEU A 188 -4.84 -0.09 -10.76
CA LEU A 188 -4.01 0.81 -11.53
C LEU A 188 -2.73 1.09 -10.75
N LEU A 189 -1.58 0.67 -11.28
CA LEU A 189 -0.27 1.03 -10.75
C LEU A 189 0.20 2.29 -11.46
N ILE A 190 0.50 3.32 -10.68
CA ILE A 190 1.01 4.60 -11.17
C ILE A 190 2.44 4.77 -10.67
N ILE A 191 3.37 5.08 -11.59
CA ILE A 191 4.76 5.40 -11.30
C ILE A 191 5.10 6.66 -12.10
N GLY A 192 5.04 7.83 -11.46
CA GLY A 192 5.13 9.11 -12.16
C GLY A 192 4.05 9.24 -13.24
N ASP A 193 4.47 9.35 -14.50
CA ASP A 193 3.53 9.45 -15.65
C ASP A 193 3.07 8.09 -16.18
N HIS A 194 3.75 7.01 -15.82
CA HIS A 194 3.38 5.66 -16.25
C HIS A 194 2.17 5.15 -15.50
N VAL A 195 1.22 4.60 -16.25
CA VAL A 195 0.00 3.96 -15.72
C VAL A 195 -0.12 2.57 -16.31
N PHE A 196 -0.23 1.58 -15.44
CA PHE A 196 -0.47 0.18 -15.79
C PHE A 196 -1.76 -0.26 -15.13
N CYS A 197 -2.54 -1.09 -15.81
CA CYS A 197 -3.79 -1.59 -15.27
C CYS A 197 -3.88 -3.10 -15.43
N MET A 198 -4.37 -3.76 -14.40
CA MET A 198 -4.75 -5.16 -14.45
C MET A 198 -6.15 -5.35 -13.87
N ARG A 199 -6.90 -6.28 -14.43
CA ARG A 199 -8.11 -6.81 -13.83
C ARG A 199 -7.71 -7.95 -12.90
N ARG A 200 -8.27 -7.93 -11.71
CA ARG A 200 -8.13 -9.01 -10.74
C ARG A 200 -9.41 -9.82 -10.71
N ILE A 201 -9.27 -11.13 -10.76
CA ILE A 201 -10.40 -12.06 -10.75
C ILE A 201 -10.30 -12.87 -9.46
N PRO A 202 -11.32 -12.82 -8.60
CA PRO A 202 -11.29 -13.57 -7.34
C PRO A 202 -11.24 -15.08 -7.62
N ARG A 203 -10.65 -15.81 -6.67
CA ARG A 203 -10.75 -17.26 -6.64
C ARG A 203 -12.21 -17.65 -6.47
N GLU A 204 -12.60 -18.78 -7.03
CA GLU A 204 -13.95 -19.32 -6.86
C GLU A 204 -14.32 -19.44 -5.37
N GLY A 205 -15.48 -18.90 -5.01
CA GLY A 205 -15.97 -18.85 -3.63
C GLY A 205 -15.37 -17.74 -2.76
N ASP A 206 -14.44 -16.92 -3.24
CA ASP A 206 -13.94 -15.73 -2.53
C ASP A 206 -14.47 -14.44 -3.17
N PHE A 207 -14.81 -13.46 -2.34
CA PHE A 207 -15.18 -12.12 -2.80
C PHE A 207 -13.97 -11.19 -2.95
N ARG A 208 -12.79 -11.61 -2.49
CA ARG A 208 -11.55 -10.85 -2.56
C ARG A 208 -10.77 -11.25 -3.81
N ALA A 209 -10.42 -10.26 -4.62
CA ALA A 209 -9.69 -10.49 -5.88
C ALA A 209 -8.16 -10.32 -5.75
N ASN A 210 -7.63 -10.35 -4.52
CA ASN A 210 -6.21 -10.17 -4.27
C ASN A 210 -5.37 -11.28 -4.90
N PHE A 211 -4.38 -10.93 -5.72
CA PHE A 211 -3.44 -11.89 -6.32
C PHE A 211 -2.71 -12.74 -5.27
N SER A 212 -2.30 -12.12 -4.15
CA SER A 212 -1.66 -12.81 -3.03
C SER A 212 -2.54 -13.85 -2.33
N LEU A 213 -3.85 -13.85 -2.55
CA LEU A 213 -4.81 -14.84 -2.03
C LEU A 213 -5.19 -15.90 -3.07
N GLY A 214 -4.46 -15.98 -4.20
CA GLY A 214 -4.71 -16.93 -5.26
C GLY A 214 -5.72 -16.46 -6.31
N GLY A 215 -6.08 -15.18 -6.32
CA GLY A 215 -6.78 -14.56 -7.44
C GLY A 215 -5.91 -14.57 -8.69
N THR A 216 -6.53 -14.55 -9.86
CA THR A 216 -5.83 -14.41 -11.14
C THR A 216 -5.82 -12.95 -11.60
N VAL A 217 -4.88 -12.63 -12.49
CA VAL A 217 -4.73 -11.30 -13.07
C VAL A 217 -4.69 -11.38 -14.58
N GLU A 218 -5.23 -10.37 -15.23
CA GLU A 218 -5.16 -10.23 -16.68
C GLU A 218 -4.95 -8.76 -17.06
N LEU A 219 -4.40 -8.55 -18.24
CA LEU A 219 -4.27 -7.22 -18.82
C LEU A 219 -5.66 -6.59 -18.98
N PHE A 220 -5.76 -5.32 -18.60
CA PHE A 220 -6.94 -4.50 -18.82
C PHE A 220 -6.53 -3.12 -19.33
N GLU A 221 -7.17 -2.67 -20.40
CA GLU A 221 -6.96 -1.34 -20.96
C GLU A 221 -7.96 -0.36 -20.30
N PRO A 222 -7.50 0.50 -19.36
CA PRO A 222 -8.39 1.43 -18.69
C PRO A 222 -8.76 2.58 -19.62
N ASP A 223 -10.00 3.03 -19.53
CA ASP A 223 -10.40 4.25 -20.19
C ASP A 223 -9.83 5.50 -19.51
N GLU A 224 -9.94 6.66 -20.18
CA GLU A 224 -9.41 7.92 -19.66
C GLU A 224 -10.05 8.33 -18.32
N SER A 225 -11.31 7.99 -18.09
CA SER A 225 -12.00 8.31 -16.84
C SER A 225 -11.43 7.54 -15.67
N MET A 226 -11.09 6.26 -15.87
CA MET A 226 -10.45 5.40 -14.86
C MET A 226 -9.03 5.91 -14.54
N ILE A 227 -8.26 6.27 -15.58
CA ILE A 227 -6.91 6.83 -15.41
C ILE A 227 -6.97 8.14 -14.61
N ASN A 228 -7.89 9.04 -14.97
CA ASN A 228 -8.05 10.32 -14.29
C ASN A 228 -8.52 10.15 -12.85
N LEU A 229 -9.44 9.22 -12.59
CA LEU A 229 -9.89 8.87 -11.24
C LEU A 229 -8.73 8.35 -10.39
N ALA A 230 -7.94 7.42 -10.92
CA ALA A 230 -6.78 6.87 -10.22
C ALA A 230 -5.71 7.93 -9.93
N LYS A 231 -5.37 8.77 -10.90
CA LYS A 231 -4.43 9.89 -10.71
C LYS A 231 -4.94 10.91 -9.69
N LYS A 232 -6.24 11.20 -9.69
CA LYS A 232 -6.88 12.08 -8.70
C LYS A 232 -6.80 11.46 -7.30
N ALA A 233 -7.09 10.16 -7.17
CA ALA A 233 -7.03 9.44 -5.91
C ALA A 233 -5.60 9.44 -5.33
N LEU A 234 -4.60 9.15 -6.17
CA LEU A 234 -3.20 9.14 -5.76
C LEU A 234 -2.76 10.52 -5.24
N ARG A 235 -3.12 11.60 -5.96
CA ARG A 235 -2.85 12.98 -5.51
C ARG A 235 -3.57 13.34 -4.22
N ALA A 236 -4.81 12.90 -4.03
CA ALA A 236 -5.59 13.19 -2.83
C ALA A 236 -4.94 12.64 -1.56
N VAL A 237 -4.26 11.49 -1.67
CA VAL A 237 -3.47 10.92 -0.55
C VAL A 237 -2.02 11.41 -0.52
N GLY A 238 -1.63 12.36 -1.40
CA GLY A 238 -0.31 13.00 -1.40
C GLY A 238 0.81 12.15 -2.00
N MET A 239 0.50 11.23 -2.92
CA MET A 239 1.45 10.28 -3.48
C MET A 239 1.76 10.54 -4.95
N THR A 240 2.95 10.09 -5.40
CA THR A 240 3.38 10.10 -6.80
C THR A 240 3.58 8.68 -7.37
N ILE A 241 3.71 7.70 -6.49
CA ILE A 241 3.70 6.27 -6.81
C ILE A 241 2.68 5.59 -5.93
N GLY A 242 1.85 4.72 -6.49
CA GLY A 242 0.91 3.93 -5.72
C GLY A 242 0.06 3.01 -6.58
N GLY A 243 -0.60 2.08 -5.92
CA GLY A 243 -1.59 1.20 -6.53
C GLY A 243 -2.99 1.65 -6.14
N VAL A 244 -3.82 2.02 -7.10
CA VAL A 244 -5.21 2.43 -6.86
C VAL A 244 -6.13 1.28 -7.21
N ASP A 245 -6.90 0.82 -6.23
CA ASP A 245 -7.89 -0.24 -6.40
C ASP A 245 -9.26 0.38 -6.71
N ILE A 246 -9.83 0.03 -7.85
CA ILE A 246 -11.11 0.56 -8.33
C ILE A 246 -12.08 -0.59 -8.56
N LEU A 247 -13.22 -0.54 -7.87
CA LEU A 247 -14.37 -1.38 -8.18
C LEU A 247 -15.23 -0.69 -9.24
N VAL A 248 -15.45 -1.39 -10.35
CA VAL A 248 -16.31 -0.94 -11.44
C VAL A 248 -17.61 -1.69 -11.38
N THR A 249 -18.71 -0.97 -11.16
CA THR A 249 -20.08 -1.47 -11.24
C THR A 249 -20.66 -1.19 -12.64
N LYS A 250 -21.90 -1.52 -12.86
CA LYS A 250 -22.60 -1.18 -14.12
C LYS A 250 -22.68 0.33 -14.35
N ASP A 251 -22.81 1.12 -13.25
CA ASP A 251 -23.15 2.53 -13.33
C ASP A 251 -22.07 3.46 -12.76
N LYS A 252 -21.16 2.94 -11.92
CA LYS A 252 -20.22 3.75 -11.15
C LYS A 252 -18.87 3.08 -10.97
N GLN A 253 -17.87 3.92 -10.68
CA GLN A 253 -16.55 3.52 -10.26
C GLN A 253 -16.34 3.96 -8.80
N TYR A 254 -15.78 3.09 -7.97
CA TYR A 254 -15.44 3.39 -6.57
C TYR A 254 -13.97 3.12 -6.32
N VAL A 255 -13.27 4.09 -5.75
CA VAL A 255 -11.92 3.85 -5.23
C VAL A 255 -12.04 3.11 -3.91
N LEU A 256 -11.52 1.89 -3.86
CA LEU A 256 -11.58 1.04 -2.68
C LEU A 256 -10.46 1.35 -1.69
N GLU A 257 -9.25 1.52 -2.21
CA GLU A 257 -8.07 1.92 -1.45
C GLU A 257 -6.97 2.47 -2.36
N VAL A 258 -6.03 3.20 -1.76
CA VAL A 258 -4.75 3.56 -2.38
C VAL A 258 -3.64 2.85 -1.63
N ASN A 259 -2.92 1.99 -2.32
CA ASN A 259 -1.83 1.22 -1.76
C ASN A 259 -0.52 2.01 -1.88
N HIS A 260 0.06 2.35 -0.73
CA HIS A 260 1.28 3.17 -0.63
C HIS A 260 2.55 2.47 -1.10
N ASN A 261 2.56 1.15 -1.08
CA ASN A 261 3.68 0.33 -1.52
C ASN A 261 3.17 -0.89 -2.29
N PRO A 262 2.65 -0.66 -3.51
CA PRO A 262 2.09 -1.73 -4.31
C PRO A 262 3.17 -2.69 -4.77
N GLY A 263 2.95 -4.00 -4.59
CA GLY A 263 3.71 -5.03 -5.31
C GLY A 263 3.41 -4.93 -6.81
N PHE A 264 4.41 -5.19 -7.64
CA PHE A 264 4.25 -5.11 -9.08
C PHE A 264 4.40 -6.45 -9.81
N GLU A 265 4.66 -7.56 -9.11
CA GLU A 265 4.76 -8.90 -9.68
C GLU A 265 3.53 -9.27 -10.52
N GLY A 266 2.32 -9.16 -9.94
CA GLY A 266 1.07 -9.42 -10.67
C GLY A 266 0.87 -8.47 -11.86
N MET A 267 1.35 -7.23 -11.77
CA MET A 267 1.28 -6.27 -12.86
C MET A 267 2.25 -6.64 -13.99
N GLU A 268 3.47 -7.08 -13.68
CA GLU A 268 4.42 -7.58 -14.68
C GLU A 268 3.88 -8.82 -15.38
N LEU A 269 3.27 -9.75 -14.62
CA LEU A 269 2.63 -10.93 -15.16
C LEU A 269 1.49 -10.58 -16.14
N ALA A 270 0.62 -9.65 -15.74
CA ALA A 270 -0.53 -9.24 -16.53
C ALA A 270 -0.15 -8.45 -17.79
N THR A 271 0.86 -7.58 -17.70
CA THR A 271 1.19 -6.60 -18.75
C THR A 271 2.37 -7.00 -19.63
N GLY A 272 3.22 -7.94 -19.18
CA GLY A 272 4.50 -8.25 -19.79
C GLY A 272 5.53 -7.11 -19.75
N ARG A 273 5.26 -6.05 -18.97
CA ARG A 273 6.15 -4.88 -18.85
C ARG A 273 7.16 -5.08 -17.74
N ASN A 274 8.38 -4.58 -17.94
CA ASN A 274 9.41 -4.57 -16.91
C ASN A 274 9.19 -3.38 -15.95
N ILE A 275 8.33 -3.60 -14.94
CA ILE A 275 7.96 -2.56 -13.97
C ILE A 275 9.14 -2.26 -13.04
N ALA A 276 9.95 -3.24 -12.70
CA ALA A 276 11.15 -3.07 -11.89
C ALA A 276 12.10 -2.02 -12.49
N LYS A 277 12.33 -2.11 -13.82
CA LYS A 277 13.13 -1.12 -14.56
C LYS A 277 12.54 0.28 -14.46
N ILE A 278 11.24 0.42 -14.75
CA ILE A 278 10.53 1.71 -14.73
C ILE A 278 10.56 2.34 -13.32
N TYR A 279 10.35 1.50 -12.29
CA TYR A 279 10.44 1.95 -10.91
C TYR A 279 11.83 2.46 -10.56
N LEU A 280 12.88 1.71 -10.92
CA LEU A 280 14.26 2.10 -10.65
C LEU A 280 14.64 3.40 -11.37
N GLU A 281 14.31 3.53 -12.65
CA GLU A 281 14.56 4.75 -13.44
C GLU A 281 13.84 5.96 -12.83
N HIS A 282 12.61 5.76 -12.38
CA HIS A 282 11.87 6.81 -11.66
C HIS A 282 12.53 7.17 -10.33
N ALA A 283 13.00 6.18 -9.57
CA ALA A 283 13.71 6.41 -8.31
C ALA A 283 15.02 7.18 -8.52
N LEU A 284 15.81 6.79 -9.53
CA LEU A 284 17.07 7.46 -9.88
C LEU A 284 16.86 8.93 -10.26
N THR A 285 15.76 9.25 -10.94
CA THR A 285 15.45 10.60 -11.41
C THR A 285 14.84 11.47 -10.31
N ASN A 286 14.06 10.90 -9.39
CA ASN A 286 13.24 11.66 -8.44
C ASN A 286 13.70 11.56 -6.98
N ALA A 287 14.80 10.87 -6.69
CA ALA A 287 15.38 10.81 -5.36
C ALA A 287 15.90 12.21 -4.92
N ARG A 288 15.68 12.54 -3.66
CA ARG A 288 16.01 13.85 -3.07
C ARG A 288 16.85 13.69 -1.82
#